data_6f1946be0d37c989e44e21584ce99208
#
_entry.id   6f1946be0d37c989e44e21584ce99208
#
_cell.length_a   1.000
_cell.length_b   1.000
_cell.length_c   1.000
_cell.angle_alpha   90.00
_cell.angle_beta   90.00
_cell.angle_gamma   90.00
#
_symmetry.space_group_name_H-M   'P 1'
#
loop_
_entity.id
_entity.type
_entity.pdbx_description
1 polymer ?
#
loop_
_entity_poly.entity_id
_entity_poly.type
_entity_poly.pdbx_seq_one_letter_code
_entity_poly.pdbx_strand_id
1 'polypeptide(L)'
;MKSLRPLFVPLLCLLTVPSSFGWGSKGHTMINRLAAESLPADVPAFLRTPEAIAEIAYLGPEPDRWRSRAEPELVAAQAPDHFIDLEYADLIGPLPRQRYQYIAALYAYIAAHPDRAADLRPERVGFQPYITSEVWERLKSAMRDYRQLSAEHQDTQPVEAAILFYAGWLGHYVADGSQPLHVTINYNGWVGPNPNGYTTDHTI
;
A
#
# COMPACT_ATOMS: atom_id res chain seq x y z
N MET A 1 49.76 44.54 17.75
CA MET A 1 49.24 43.19 17.99
C MET A 1 47.74 43.24 17.73
N LYS A 2 47.28 42.69 16.57
CA LYS A 2 45.84 42.61 16.22
C LYS A 2 45.32 41.24 16.65
N SER A 3 44.36 41.24 17.58
CA SER A 3 43.73 40.01 18.10
C SER A 3 42.76 39.47 17.02
N LEU A 4 43.01 38.25 16.52
CA LEU A 4 42.05 37.50 15.75
C LEU A 4 40.92 36.95 16.68
N ARG A 5 39.71 37.38 16.45
CA ARG A 5 38.53 36.80 17.04
C ARG A 5 38.14 35.54 16.26
N PRO A 6 37.90 34.38 16.92
CA PRO A 6 37.44 33.19 16.22
C PRO A 6 36.00 33.40 15.78
N LEU A 7 35.74 33.17 14.51
CA LEU A 7 34.40 33.13 13.94
C LEU A 7 33.79 31.78 14.30
N PHE A 8 32.84 31.79 15.26
CA PHE A 8 32.01 30.61 15.56
C PHE A 8 30.97 30.50 14.45
N VAL A 9 31.13 29.55 13.52
CA VAL A 9 30.12 29.14 12.57
C VAL A 9 29.26 28.09 13.26
N PRO A 10 27.96 28.35 13.55
CA PRO A 10 27.10 27.31 14.06
C PRO A 10 26.85 26.29 12.95
N LEU A 11 27.31 25.06 13.14
CA LEU A 11 26.98 23.92 12.32
C LEU A 11 25.49 23.59 12.56
N LEU A 12 24.63 24.11 11.69
CA LEU A 12 23.20 23.79 11.68
C LEU A 12 23.05 22.35 11.15
N CYS A 13 23.06 21.37 12.06
CA CYS A 13 22.65 20.02 11.73
C CYS A 13 21.16 20.06 11.36
N LEU A 14 20.86 20.10 10.06
CA LEU A 14 19.54 19.74 9.54
C LEU A 14 19.29 18.28 9.87
N LEU A 15 18.61 18.04 10.99
CA LEU A 15 17.98 16.76 11.27
C LEU A 15 16.85 16.61 10.24
N THR A 16 17.14 15.98 9.12
CA THR A 16 16.10 15.45 8.23
C THR A 16 15.41 14.32 8.99
N VAL A 17 14.29 14.64 9.64
CA VAL A 17 13.39 13.62 10.16
C VAL A 17 12.90 12.85 8.93
N PRO A 18 13.20 11.54 8.81
CA PRO A 18 12.63 10.78 7.71
C PRO A 18 11.11 10.78 7.88
N SER A 19 10.40 11.29 6.89
CA SER A 19 8.95 11.20 6.83
C SER A 19 8.57 9.72 6.85
N SER A 20 8.01 9.27 7.96
CA SER A 20 7.57 7.89 8.16
C SER A 20 6.22 7.71 7.46
N PHE A 21 6.24 7.51 6.15
CA PHE A 21 5.06 7.11 5.39
C PHE A 21 4.89 5.59 5.52
N GLY A 22 3.92 5.15 6.31
CA GLY A 22 3.59 3.73 6.45
C GLY A 22 4.82 2.86 6.76
N TRP A 23 4.89 1.67 6.14
CA TRP A 23 6.04 0.76 6.31
C TRP A 23 7.30 1.24 5.57
N GLY A 24 7.16 2.06 4.54
CA GLY A 24 8.23 2.47 3.64
C GLY A 24 8.91 1.29 2.93
N SER A 25 9.83 1.59 2.00
CA SER A 25 10.47 0.57 1.14
C SER A 25 11.14 -0.56 1.94
N LYS A 26 11.84 -0.25 3.04
CA LYS A 26 12.51 -1.27 3.87
C LYS A 26 11.51 -2.18 4.58
N GLY A 27 10.41 -1.63 5.07
CA GLY A 27 9.35 -2.39 5.73
C GLY A 27 8.69 -3.37 4.76
N HIS A 28 8.24 -2.90 3.60
CA HIS A 28 7.63 -3.75 2.57
C HIS A 28 8.58 -4.85 2.08
N THR A 29 9.87 -4.52 1.84
CA THR A 29 10.88 -5.52 1.48
C THR A 29 11.02 -6.61 2.55
N MET A 30 11.07 -6.22 3.82
CA MET A 30 11.22 -7.16 4.93
C MET A 30 9.96 -8.03 5.10
N ILE A 31 8.77 -7.43 5.07
CA ILE A 31 7.50 -8.15 5.21
C ILE A 31 7.35 -9.18 4.09
N ASN A 32 7.59 -8.78 2.84
CA ASN A 32 7.48 -9.68 1.70
C ASN A 32 8.51 -10.82 1.77
N ARG A 33 9.73 -10.54 2.19
CA ARG A 33 10.75 -11.58 2.42
C ARG A 33 10.28 -12.60 3.45
N LEU A 34 9.85 -12.14 4.62
CA LEU A 34 9.39 -13.03 5.68
C LEU A 34 8.16 -13.85 5.27
N ALA A 35 7.23 -13.23 4.51
CA ALA A 35 6.09 -13.93 3.97
C ALA A 35 6.51 -15.05 2.99
N ALA A 36 7.45 -14.78 2.08
CA ALA A 36 7.96 -15.76 1.14
C ALA A 36 8.75 -16.89 1.84
N GLU A 37 9.57 -16.58 2.83
CA GLU A 37 10.29 -17.54 3.65
C GLU A 37 9.37 -18.43 4.49
N SER A 38 8.17 -17.95 4.81
CA SER A 38 7.16 -18.66 5.60
C SER A 38 6.23 -19.55 4.77
N LEU A 39 6.41 -19.60 3.46
CA LEU A 39 5.57 -20.42 2.59
C LEU A 39 5.67 -21.91 2.96
N PRO A 40 4.54 -22.63 3.05
CA PRO A 40 4.52 -24.03 3.43
C PRO A 40 5.17 -24.92 2.34
N ALA A 41 5.48 -26.18 2.70
CA ALA A 41 6.22 -27.08 1.81
C ALA A 41 5.41 -27.58 0.60
N ASP A 42 4.09 -27.45 0.64
CA ASP A 42 3.16 -27.93 -0.39
C ASP A 42 2.89 -26.90 -1.50
N VAL A 43 3.45 -25.67 -1.40
CA VAL A 43 3.44 -24.74 -2.54
C VAL A 43 4.44 -25.19 -3.61
N PRO A 44 4.27 -24.76 -4.88
CA PRO A 44 5.24 -25.04 -5.93
C PRO A 44 6.68 -24.70 -5.54
N ALA A 45 7.61 -25.61 -5.83
CA ALA A 45 8.99 -25.53 -5.36
C ALA A 45 9.70 -24.24 -5.80
N PHE A 46 9.39 -23.72 -7.00
CA PHE A 46 10.01 -22.49 -7.51
C PHE A 46 9.77 -21.27 -6.60
N LEU A 47 8.64 -21.19 -5.90
CA LEU A 47 8.33 -20.08 -4.96
C LEU A 47 9.23 -20.05 -3.72
N ARG A 48 9.91 -21.14 -3.42
CA ARG A 48 10.75 -21.29 -2.22
C ARG A 48 12.25 -21.25 -2.51
N THR A 49 12.62 -20.94 -3.75
CA THR A 49 14.04 -20.75 -4.09
C THR A 49 14.57 -19.44 -3.51
N PRO A 50 15.85 -19.32 -3.20
CA PRO A 50 16.45 -18.07 -2.74
C PRO A 50 16.22 -16.90 -3.70
N GLU A 51 16.22 -17.16 -5.01
CA GLU A 51 16.00 -16.19 -6.08
C GLU A 51 14.54 -15.67 -6.04
N ALA A 52 13.56 -16.57 -5.95
CA ALA A 52 12.13 -16.20 -5.86
C ALA A 52 11.84 -15.40 -4.59
N ILE A 53 12.41 -15.80 -3.45
CA ILE A 53 12.28 -15.05 -2.19
C ILE A 53 12.88 -13.65 -2.33
N ALA A 54 14.05 -13.51 -2.97
CA ALA A 54 14.69 -12.23 -3.21
C ALA A 54 13.84 -11.34 -4.14
N GLU A 55 13.25 -11.92 -5.18
CA GLU A 55 12.39 -11.20 -6.13
C GLU A 55 11.07 -10.74 -5.48
N ILE A 56 10.38 -11.61 -4.75
CA ILE A 56 9.16 -11.23 -3.99
C ILE A 56 9.48 -10.11 -3.00
N ALA A 57 10.62 -10.18 -2.31
CA ALA A 57 11.06 -9.13 -1.39
C ALA A 57 11.33 -7.80 -2.11
N TYR A 58 11.99 -7.84 -3.28
CA TYR A 58 12.27 -6.65 -4.11
C TYR A 58 11.00 -6.00 -4.63
N LEU A 59 10.00 -6.79 -4.99
CA LEU A 59 8.69 -6.34 -5.51
C LEU A 59 7.76 -5.81 -4.41
N GLY A 60 8.07 -6.04 -3.13
CA GLY A 60 7.27 -5.52 -2.01
C GLY A 60 7.01 -4.01 -2.08
N PRO A 61 8.01 -3.14 -2.27
CA PRO A 61 7.81 -1.71 -2.40
C PRO A 61 7.43 -1.24 -3.82
N GLU A 62 7.10 -2.14 -4.76
CA GLU A 62 6.83 -1.75 -6.16
C GLU A 62 5.68 -0.76 -6.31
N PRO A 63 4.50 -0.93 -5.65
CA PRO A 63 3.43 0.06 -5.73
C PRO A 63 3.83 1.45 -5.24
N ASP A 64 4.70 1.58 -4.25
CA ASP A 64 5.24 2.87 -3.82
C ASP A 64 6.13 3.53 -4.89
N ARG A 65 6.86 2.75 -5.69
CA ARG A 65 7.66 3.27 -6.80
C ARG A 65 6.80 3.91 -7.88
N TRP A 66 5.56 3.44 -8.06
CA TRP A 66 4.60 3.99 -9.01
C TRP A 66 4.04 5.35 -8.58
N ARG A 67 4.32 5.80 -7.37
CA ARG A 67 3.92 7.12 -6.86
C ARG A 67 4.91 8.23 -7.22
N SER A 68 5.69 8.02 -8.26
CA SER A 68 6.61 9.02 -8.82
C SER A 68 5.84 10.17 -9.46
N ARG A 69 6.27 11.40 -9.20
CA ARG A 69 5.68 12.59 -9.83
C ARG A 69 5.91 12.66 -11.34
N ALA A 70 6.80 11.82 -11.88
CA ALA A 70 7.05 11.70 -13.30
C ALA A 70 5.94 10.97 -14.05
N GLU A 71 5.13 10.15 -13.32
CA GLU A 71 4.02 9.37 -13.85
C GLU A 71 2.68 9.80 -13.23
N PRO A 72 2.17 11.03 -13.52
CA PRO A 72 1.01 11.60 -12.84
C PRO A 72 -0.28 10.81 -13.02
N GLU A 73 -0.49 10.20 -14.17
CA GLU A 73 -1.67 9.36 -14.44
C GLU A 73 -1.66 8.09 -13.59
N LEU A 74 -0.48 7.48 -13.44
CA LEU A 74 -0.32 6.30 -12.61
C LEU A 74 -0.51 6.64 -11.12
N VAL A 75 0.05 7.76 -10.67
CA VAL A 75 -0.17 8.27 -9.31
C VAL A 75 -1.66 8.49 -9.05
N ALA A 76 -2.36 9.19 -9.94
CA ALA A 76 -3.78 9.46 -9.79
C ALA A 76 -4.62 8.17 -9.73
N ALA A 77 -4.27 7.17 -10.53
CA ALA A 77 -5.00 5.92 -10.61
C ALA A 77 -4.82 5.03 -9.37
N GLN A 78 -3.62 4.98 -8.78
CA GLN A 78 -3.29 3.96 -7.78
C GLN A 78 -2.90 4.50 -6.40
N ALA A 79 -2.68 5.81 -6.20
CA ALA A 79 -2.43 6.34 -4.86
C ALA A 79 -3.54 6.00 -3.85
N PRO A 80 -4.84 6.02 -4.23
CA PRO A 80 -5.93 5.65 -3.34
C PRO A 80 -5.98 4.13 -3.00
N ASP A 81 -5.23 3.30 -3.71
CA ASP A 81 -5.17 1.85 -3.44
C ASP A 81 -4.39 1.51 -2.16
N HIS A 82 -3.60 2.46 -1.62
CA HIS A 82 -2.75 2.23 -0.44
C HIS A 82 -3.48 2.35 0.90
N PHE A 83 -4.69 2.90 0.92
CA PHE A 83 -5.42 3.17 2.16
C PHE A 83 -6.93 3.00 2.01
N ILE A 84 -7.63 3.01 3.16
CA ILE A 84 -9.06 3.21 3.26
C ILE A 84 -9.37 3.94 4.57
N ASP A 85 -9.99 5.10 4.49
CA ASP A 85 -10.44 5.87 5.65
C ASP A 85 -11.75 5.29 6.18
N LEU A 86 -11.66 4.41 7.16
CA LEU A 86 -12.81 3.65 7.67
C LEU A 86 -13.89 4.57 8.24
N GLU A 87 -13.53 5.69 8.88
CA GLU A 87 -14.49 6.67 9.40
C GLU A 87 -15.40 7.25 8.32
N TYR A 88 -14.91 7.30 7.08
CA TYR A 88 -15.70 7.74 5.92
C TYR A 88 -16.37 6.55 5.21
N ALA A 89 -15.67 5.45 5.06
CA ALA A 89 -16.20 4.26 4.42
C ALA A 89 -17.41 3.68 5.15
N ASP A 90 -17.41 3.70 6.48
CA ASP A 90 -18.52 3.19 7.32
C ASP A 90 -19.82 3.98 7.17
N LEU A 91 -19.78 5.21 6.65
CA LEU A 91 -20.98 6.02 6.42
C LEU A 91 -21.92 5.41 5.39
N ILE A 92 -21.43 4.62 4.47
CA ILE A 92 -22.28 3.93 3.47
C ILE A 92 -22.81 2.57 3.96
N GLY A 93 -22.52 2.19 5.21
CA GLY A 93 -22.86 0.89 5.78
C GLY A 93 -21.86 -0.21 5.37
N PRO A 94 -22.28 -1.49 5.35
CA PRO A 94 -21.40 -2.58 4.98
C PRO A 94 -20.78 -2.37 3.61
N LEU A 95 -19.43 -2.49 3.52
CA LEU A 95 -18.72 -2.28 2.27
C LEU A 95 -19.18 -3.25 1.18
N PRO A 96 -19.59 -2.77 0.00
CA PRO A 96 -19.87 -3.61 -1.15
C PRO A 96 -18.65 -4.46 -1.53
N ARG A 97 -18.88 -5.67 -2.02
CA ARG A 97 -17.77 -6.58 -2.36
C ARG A 97 -16.97 -6.14 -3.59
N GLN A 98 -17.58 -5.39 -4.49
CA GLN A 98 -16.97 -4.98 -5.76
C GLN A 98 -16.63 -3.48 -5.73
N ARG A 99 -15.45 -3.11 -6.27
CA ARG A 99 -14.96 -1.72 -6.35
C ARG A 99 -16.00 -0.76 -6.95
N TYR A 100 -16.61 -1.12 -8.08
CA TYR A 100 -17.58 -0.23 -8.74
C TYR A 100 -18.90 -0.07 -7.97
N GLN A 101 -19.32 -1.09 -7.23
CA GLN A 101 -20.48 -0.98 -6.32
C GLN A 101 -20.18 -0.05 -5.14
N TYR A 102 -18.95 -0.13 -4.62
CA TYR A 102 -18.49 0.78 -3.57
C TYR A 102 -18.45 2.23 -4.05
N ILE A 103 -17.87 2.49 -5.22
CA ILE A 103 -17.85 3.83 -5.84
C ILE A 103 -19.28 4.36 -6.02
N ALA A 104 -20.19 3.52 -6.54
CA ALA A 104 -21.59 3.91 -6.71
C ALA A 104 -22.28 4.22 -5.38
N ALA A 105 -22.00 3.46 -4.32
CA ALA A 105 -22.56 3.70 -2.99
C ALA A 105 -22.05 5.02 -2.38
N LEU A 106 -20.76 5.34 -2.54
CA LEU A 106 -20.21 6.63 -2.11
C LEU A 106 -20.88 7.80 -2.85
N TYR A 107 -21.01 7.73 -4.17
CA TYR A 107 -21.69 8.80 -4.92
C TYR A 107 -23.19 8.90 -4.61
N ALA A 108 -23.87 7.81 -4.33
CA ALA A 108 -25.25 7.84 -3.87
C ALA A 108 -25.38 8.54 -2.50
N TYR A 109 -24.43 8.27 -1.59
CA TYR A 109 -24.37 8.95 -0.30
C TYR A 109 -24.09 10.45 -0.45
N ILE A 110 -23.12 10.83 -1.29
CA ILE A 110 -22.80 12.24 -1.63
C ILE A 110 -24.03 12.97 -2.18
N ALA A 111 -24.79 12.33 -3.06
CA ALA A 111 -26.00 12.93 -3.63
C ALA A 111 -27.06 13.26 -2.56
N ALA A 112 -27.13 12.45 -1.50
CA ALA A 112 -28.02 12.69 -0.36
C ALA A 112 -27.41 13.67 0.69
N HIS A 113 -26.09 13.83 0.71
CA HIS A 113 -25.34 14.66 1.67
C HIS A 113 -24.29 15.54 0.95
N PRO A 114 -24.72 16.57 0.17
CA PRO A 114 -23.81 17.36 -0.67
C PRO A 114 -22.71 18.11 0.11
N ASP A 115 -22.96 18.40 1.37
CA ASP A 115 -22.00 19.01 2.31
C ASP A 115 -20.77 18.11 2.59
N ARG A 116 -20.91 16.82 2.37
CA ARG A 116 -19.83 15.82 2.57
C ARG A 116 -19.08 15.47 1.27
N ALA A 117 -19.45 16.08 0.16
CA ALA A 117 -18.90 15.71 -1.16
C ALA A 117 -17.37 15.82 -1.24
N ALA A 118 -16.77 16.80 -0.56
CA ALA A 118 -15.31 16.98 -0.58
C ALA A 118 -14.55 15.84 0.10
N ASP A 119 -15.13 15.26 1.15
CA ASP A 119 -14.50 14.22 1.98
C ASP A 119 -14.73 12.81 1.43
N LEU A 120 -15.89 12.59 0.79
CA LEU A 120 -16.37 11.25 0.43
C LEU A 120 -16.12 10.88 -1.03
N ARG A 121 -15.36 11.68 -1.78
CA ARG A 121 -14.92 11.23 -3.11
C ARG A 121 -14.15 9.93 -3.00
N PRO A 122 -14.41 8.96 -3.88
CA PRO A 122 -13.80 7.62 -3.77
C PRO A 122 -12.28 7.65 -3.65
N GLU A 123 -11.61 8.53 -4.39
CA GLU A 123 -10.16 8.70 -4.35
C GLU A 123 -9.63 9.31 -3.04
N ARG A 124 -10.52 9.89 -2.22
CA ARG A 124 -10.20 10.40 -0.88
C ARG A 124 -10.46 9.38 0.20
N VAL A 125 -11.47 8.54 0.03
CA VAL A 125 -11.80 7.48 0.99
C VAL A 125 -10.88 6.28 0.84
N GLY A 126 -10.41 6.00 -0.38
CA GLY A 126 -9.44 4.94 -0.68
C GLY A 126 -10.07 3.62 -1.09
N PHE A 127 -9.19 2.70 -1.59
CA PHE A 127 -9.60 1.45 -2.24
C PHE A 127 -8.82 0.22 -1.76
N GLN A 128 -8.04 0.31 -0.70
CA GLN A 128 -7.10 -0.72 -0.26
C GLN A 128 -7.70 -2.15 -0.20
N PRO A 129 -8.92 -2.41 0.34
CA PRO A 129 -9.47 -3.77 0.36
C PRO A 129 -9.78 -4.31 -1.04
N TYR A 130 -10.13 -3.42 -1.97
CA TYR A 130 -10.48 -3.78 -3.34
C TYR A 130 -9.26 -4.17 -4.15
N ILE A 131 -8.20 -3.37 -4.12
CA ILE A 131 -6.95 -3.72 -4.80
C ILE A 131 -6.34 -5.00 -4.25
N THR A 132 -6.37 -5.19 -2.92
CA THR A 132 -5.91 -6.43 -2.29
C THR A 132 -6.65 -7.65 -2.86
N SER A 133 -7.97 -7.58 -2.93
CA SER A 133 -8.80 -8.65 -3.49
C SER A 133 -8.53 -8.88 -4.98
N GLU A 134 -8.38 -7.81 -5.76
CA GLU A 134 -8.12 -7.88 -7.20
C GLU A 134 -6.74 -8.49 -7.51
N VAL A 135 -5.70 -8.11 -6.77
CA VAL A 135 -4.35 -8.70 -6.92
C VAL A 135 -4.34 -10.16 -6.46
N TRP A 136 -5.03 -10.48 -5.37
CA TRP A 136 -5.25 -11.86 -4.95
C TRP A 136 -5.88 -12.72 -6.05
N GLU A 137 -6.90 -12.20 -6.75
CA GLU A 137 -7.54 -12.94 -7.83
C GLU A 137 -6.65 -13.09 -9.06
N ARG A 138 -5.78 -12.11 -9.37
CA ARG A 138 -4.74 -12.24 -10.40
C ARG A 138 -3.75 -13.34 -10.06
N LEU A 139 -3.23 -13.36 -8.83
CA LEU A 139 -2.35 -14.41 -8.34
C LEU A 139 -3.02 -15.79 -8.41
N LYS A 140 -4.26 -15.88 -7.97
CA LYS A 140 -5.06 -17.12 -8.03
C LYS A 140 -5.27 -17.60 -9.47
N SER A 141 -5.48 -16.70 -10.41
CA SER A 141 -5.59 -17.03 -11.83
C SER A 141 -4.26 -17.56 -12.37
N ALA A 142 -3.15 -16.87 -12.13
CA ALA A 142 -1.83 -17.31 -12.58
C ALA A 142 -1.45 -18.67 -11.96
N MET A 143 -1.77 -18.91 -10.70
CA MET A 143 -1.56 -20.22 -10.06
C MET A 143 -2.41 -21.34 -10.67
N ARG A 144 -3.60 -21.03 -11.18
CA ARG A 144 -4.41 -22.00 -11.92
C ARG A 144 -3.79 -22.33 -13.28
N ASP A 145 -3.31 -21.32 -13.99
CA ASP A 145 -2.64 -21.49 -15.28
C ASP A 145 -1.33 -22.28 -15.10
N TYR A 146 -0.55 -21.98 -14.06
CA TYR A 146 0.65 -22.78 -13.71
C TYR A 146 0.32 -24.26 -13.52
N ARG A 147 -0.75 -24.59 -12.79
CA ARG A 147 -1.15 -26.00 -12.57
C ARG A 147 -1.53 -26.69 -13.88
N GLN A 148 -2.22 -25.97 -14.76
CA GLN A 148 -2.61 -26.52 -16.08
C GLN A 148 -1.36 -26.79 -16.93
N LEU A 149 -0.48 -25.79 -17.12
CA LEU A 149 0.74 -25.93 -17.90
C LEU A 149 1.64 -27.03 -17.37
N SER A 150 1.79 -27.11 -16.04
CA SER A 150 2.57 -28.18 -15.38
C SER A 150 1.99 -29.56 -15.65
N ALA A 151 0.67 -29.73 -15.59
CA ALA A 151 -0.01 -31.00 -15.88
C ALA A 151 0.12 -31.40 -17.36
N GLU A 152 0.19 -30.44 -18.25
CA GLU A 152 0.37 -30.63 -19.69
C GLU A 152 1.86 -30.72 -20.10
N HIS A 153 2.79 -30.67 -19.16
CA HIS A 153 4.25 -30.67 -19.39
C HIS A 153 4.72 -29.53 -20.32
N GLN A 154 4.03 -28.39 -20.27
CA GLN A 154 4.38 -27.19 -21.01
C GLN A 154 5.35 -26.29 -20.23
N ASP A 155 5.92 -25.29 -20.92
CA ASP A 155 6.80 -24.29 -20.31
C ASP A 155 6.02 -23.45 -19.29
N THR A 156 6.44 -23.48 -18.02
CA THR A 156 5.84 -22.72 -16.93
C THR A 156 6.56 -21.41 -16.61
N GLN A 157 7.74 -21.17 -17.19
CA GLN A 157 8.59 -20.04 -16.84
C GLN A 157 7.87 -18.67 -16.97
N PRO A 158 7.09 -18.39 -18.04
CA PRO A 158 6.38 -17.11 -18.16
C PRO A 158 5.33 -16.90 -17.06
N VAL A 159 4.59 -17.95 -16.68
CA VAL A 159 3.56 -17.84 -15.64
C VAL A 159 4.17 -17.80 -14.24
N GLU A 160 5.34 -18.45 -14.01
CA GLU A 160 6.10 -18.34 -12.77
C GLU A 160 6.53 -16.89 -12.51
N ALA A 161 7.05 -16.19 -13.53
CA ALA A 161 7.39 -14.78 -13.43
C ALA A 161 6.16 -13.90 -13.06
N ALA A 162 5.00 -14.17 -13.67
CA ALA A 162 3.75 -13.48 -13.32
C ALA A 162 3.33 -13.74 -11.88
N ILE A 163 3.46 -14.98 -11.40
CA ILE A 163 3.16 -15.35 -10.00
C ILE A 163 4.06 -14.61 -9.03
N LEU A 164 5.37 -14.54 -9.27
CA LEU A 164 6.31 -13.80 -8.42
C LEU A 164 5.94 -12.31 -8.35
N PHE A 165 5.60 -11.71 -9.50
CA PHE A 165 5.15 -10.32 -9.58
C PHE A 165 3.89 -10.10 -8.76
N TYR A 166 2.84 -10.91 -8.96
CA TYR A 166 1.58 -10.76 -8.22
C TYR A 166 1.75 -11.07 -6.73
N ALA A 167 2.62 -11.99 -6.34
CA ALA A 167 2.92 -12.28 -4.94
C ALA A 167 3.58 -11.09 -4.25
N GLY A 168 4.59 -10.47 -4.88
CA GLY A 168 5.23 -9.26 -4.37
C GLY A 168 4.25 -8.08 -4.26
N TRP A 169 3.45 -7.89 -5.28
CA TRP A 169 2.42 -6.83 -5.32
C TRP A 169 1.34 -7.03 -4.26
N LEU A 170 0.83 -8.26 -4.10
CA LEU A 170 -0.15 -8.60 -3.05
C LEU A 170 0.39 -8.31 -1.66
N GLY A 171 1.64 -8.71 -1.40
CA GLY A 171 2.28 -8.52 -0.11
C GLY A 171 2.38 -7.05 0.30
N HIS A 172 2.55 -6.13 -0.65
CA HIS A 172 2.50 -4.69 -0.40
C HIS A 172 1.14 -4.27 0.20
N TYR A 173 0.04 -4.55 -0.50
CA TYR A 173 -1.28 -4.10 -0.05
C TYR A 173 -1.79 -4.83 1.20
N VAL A 174 -1.40 -6.08 1.41
CA VAL A 174 -1.66 -6.78 2.68
C VAL A 174 -0.93 -6.10 3.84
N ALA A 175 0.32 -5.67 3.62
CA ALA A 175 1.08 -4.91 4.61
C ALA A 175 0.43 -3.56 4.90
N ASP A 176 0.03 -2.79 3.88
CA ASP A 176 -0.66 -1.51 4.04
C ASP A 176 -1.96 -1.66 4.83
N GLY A 177 -2.80 -2.65 4.46
CA GLY A 177 -4.03 -2.92 5.18
C GLY A 177 -3.85 -3.40 6.62
N SER A 178 -2.62 -3.81 6.98
CA SER A 178 -2.24 -4.18 8.35
C SER A 178 -1.67 -3.01 9.15
N GLN A 179 -1.43 -1.85 8.51
CA GLN A 179 -0.89 -0.65 9.12
C GLN A 179 -2.06 0.23 9.63
N PRO A 180 -2.18 0.48 10.94
CA PRO A 180 -3.30 1.27 11.47
C PRO A 180 -3.44 2.67 10.85
N LEU A 181 -2.33 3.29 10.45
CA LEU A 181 -2.36 4.62 9.82
C LEU A 181 -2.84 4.60 8.37
N HIS A 182 -2.99 3.45 7.73
CA HIS A 182 -3.58 3.32 6.40
C HIS A 182 -5.09 3.07 6.40
N VAL A 183 -5.71 3.06 7.60
CA VAL A 183 -7.14 2.75 7.73
C VAL A 183 -7.94 3.83 8.49
N THR A 184 -7.37 5.04 8.62
CA THR A 184 -7.98 6.14 9.39
C THR A 184 -7.65 7.51 8.81
N ILE A 185 -8.61 8.44 8.91
CA ILE A 185 -8.40 9.87 8.60
C ILE A 185 -7.37 10.52 9.53
N ASN A 186 -7.07 9.89 10.67
CA ASN A 186 -6.15 10.42 11.68
C ASN A 186 -4.68 10.04 11.45
N TYR A 187 -4.34 9.59 10.25
CA TYR A 187 -3.00 9.08 9.92
C TYR A 187 -1.87 10.11 10.13
N ASN A 188 -2.18 11.40 10.06
CA ASN A 188 -1.22 12.50 10.20
C ASN A 188 -1.73 13.57 11.19
N GLY A 189 -2.06 13.16 12.39
CA GLY A 189 -2.65 14.02 13.42
C GLY A 189 -4.16 13.88 13.53
N TRP A 190 -4.68 14.15 14.73
CA TRP A 190 -6.10 13.95 15.03
C TRP A 190 -6.99 14.97 14.28
N VAL A 191 -8.07 14.49 13.70
CA VAL A 191 -9.07 15.26 12.95
C VAL A 191 -10.40 15.25 13.69
N GLY A 192 -11.02 16.44 13.88
CA GLY A 192 -12.31 16.59 14.54
C GLY A 192 -12.25 16.69 16.06
N PRO A 193 -13.36 16.41 16.78
CA PRO A 193 -13.42 16.48 18.24
C PRO A 193 -12.37 15.61 18.90
N ASN A 194 -11.58 16.17 19.82
CA ASN A 194 -10.43 15.50 20.43
C ASN A 194 -10.55 15.46 21.96
N PRO A 195 -11.46 14.65 22.53
CA PRO A 195 -11.69 14.60 23.97
C PRO A 195 -10.51 14.01 24.76
N ASN A 196 -9.65 13.24 24.08
CA ASN A 196 -8.49 12.59 24.71
C ASN A 196 -7.19 13.37 24.55
N GLY A 197 -7.19 14.53 23.87
CA GLY A 197 -6.02 15.38 23.70
C GLY A 197 -4.90 14.74 22.85
N TYR A 198 -5.23 13.95 21.85
CA TYR A 198 -4.26 13.42 20.89
C TYR A 198 -3.57 14.55 20.14
N THR A 199 -2.37 14.30 19.61
CA THR A 199 -1.68 15.31 18.81
C THR A 199 -2.47 15.65 17.54
N THR A 200 -2.52 16.95 17.24
CA THR A 200 -3.09 17.48 15.99
C THR A 200 -2.00 17.94 15.03
N ASP A 201 -0.73 17.70 15.37
CA ASP A 201 0.41 18.11 14.56
C ASP A 201 0.51 17.26 13.32
N HIS A 202 0.44 17.91 12.16
CA HIS A 202 0.61 17.28 10.84
C HIS A 202 2.12 17.25 10.51
N THR A 203 2.82 16.22 11.00
CA THR A 203 4.28 16.08 10.89
C THR A 203 4.74 15.01 9.90
N ILE A 204 3.82 14.29 9.28
CA ILE A 204 4.10 13.23 8.30
C ILE A 204 3.92 13.76 6.87
#